data_8aaa570e4f472c8bef0477463dd536ee
#
_entry.id   8aaa570e4f472c8bef0477463dd536ee
#
_cell.length_a   1.000
_cell.length_b   1.000
_cell.length_c   1.000
_cell.angle_alpha   90.00
_cell.angle_beta   90.00
_cell.angle_gamma   90.00
#
_symmetry.space_group_name_H-M   'P 1'
#
loop_
_entity.id
_entity.type
_entity.pdbx_description
1 polymer ?
#
loop_
_entity_poly.entity_id
_entity_poly.type
_entity_poly.pdbx_seq_one_letter_code
_entity_poly.pdbx_strand_id
1 'polypeptide(L)'
;MRKIIHIDMDAFYASVEQHDHPELRGLPIAVGGAESRGVVCAASYEARRFGVRSAMPGAKARKLCPQLIFVPVNFDRYREVSRAIHAIFHDYTDIIEPISLDEAFLDVTENKVGEPMAVEIAREIRRRIREELGLTASAGVSYNKFLAKIASDARKPDGLCTIHPSQALDFIAELPVEAFWGVGRATAERMHLLGIRTGADLRERSLEQLTRHFGKAGRVFYDFARGVDERPVIYEWVRKSLGCERTFGENSAEPLVVEAHLREVVEELDGRLQRRQFSGRTLTLRVKFADFSVLSRSASFSEAFSSPELLLQRGLELLRGLDYADRPIRLLGLSLSHPPEELRPGMWVQQWLPFAEDEE
;
A
#
# COMPACT_ATOMS: atom_id res chain seq x y z
N MET A 1 7.90 26.12 -10.50
CA MET A 1 7.80 25.32 -9.25
C MET A 1 6.80 24.23 -9.49
N ARG A 2 7.10 22.96 -9.10
CA ARG A 2 6.15 21.84 -9.23
C ARG A 2 4.88 22.09 -8.38
N LYS A 3 3.75 21.57 -8.86
CA LYS A 3 2.45 21.64 -8.19
C LYS A 3 1.94 20.20 -8.04
N ILE A 4 2.11 19.64 -6.85
CA ILE A 4 1.77 18.25 -6.56
C ILE A 4 0.54 18.20 -5.67
N ILE A 5 -0.44 17.40 -6.07
CA ILE A 5 -1.62 17.09 -5.28
C ILE A 5 -1.49 15.61 -4.84
N HIS A 6 -1.79 15.33 -3.59
CA HIS A 6 -2.04 13.98 -3.11
C HIS A 6 -3.51 13.86 -2.74
N ILE A 7 -4.20 12.91 -3.37
CA ILE A 7 -5.60 12.57 -3.05
C ILE A 7 -5.61 11.25 -2.30
N ASP A 8 -6.42 11.16 -1.25
CA ASP A 8 -6.57 9.97 -0.42
C ASP A 8 -8.03 9.85 0.02
N MET A 9 -8.69 8.75 -0.34
CA MET A 9 -10.10 8.53 -0.04
C MET A 9 -10.30 8.29 1.45
N ASP A 10 -11.33 8.87 2.01
CA ASP A 10 -11.62 8.75 3.44
C ASP A 10 -12.22 7.39 3.78
N ALA A 11 -11.48 6.57 4.55
CA ALA A 11 -11.88 5.22 4.97
C ALA A 11 -12.41 4.34 3.81
N PHE A 12 -11.74 4.35 2.67
CA PHE A 12 -12.20 3.95 1.34
C PHE A 12 -13.14 2.74 1.33
N TYR A 13 -12.68 1.53 1.64
CA TYR A 13 -13.54 0.34 1.55
C TYR A 13 -14.75 0.45 2.46
N ALA A 14 -14.58 0.96 3.67
CA ALA A 14 -15.71 1.14 4.60
C ALA A 14 -16.72 2.19 4.09
N SER A 15 -16.22 3.26 3.45
CA SER A 15 -17.07 4.29 2.86
C SER A 15 -17.84 3.76 1.64
N VAL A 16 -17.22 2.91 0.81
CA VAL A 16 -17.91 2.24 -0.31
C VAL A 16 -19.02 1.32 0.22
N GLU A 17 -18.75 0.52 1.26
CA GLU A 17 -19.77 -0.34 1.86
C GLU A 17 -20.93 0.47 2.47
N GLN A 18 -20.63 1.57 3.16
CA GLN A 18 -21.68 2.46 3.69
C GLN A 18 -22.44 3.22 2.61
N HIS A 19 -21.83 3.43 1.44
CA HIS A 19 -22.51 4.03 0.28
C HIS A 19 -23.48 3.04 -0.36
N ASP A 20 -23.01 1.83 -0.63
CA ASP A 20 -23.77 0.79 -1.32
C ASP A 20 -24.83 0.14 -0.42
N HIS A 21 -24.61 0.17 0.91
CA HIS A 21 -25.48 -0.37 1.95
C HIS A 21 -25.91 0.73 2.94
N PRO A 22 -26.94 1.52 2.63
CA PRO A 22 -27.38 2.64 3.46
C PRO A 22 -27.68 2.31 4.92
N GLU A 23 -28.07 1.06 5.20
CA GLU A 23 -28.30 0.53 6.56
C GLU A 23 -27.03 0.48 7.42
N LEU A 24 -25.84 0.53 6.82
CA LEU A 24 -24.55 0.58 7.52
C LEU A 24 -24.06 2.00 7.83
N ARG A 25 -24.77 3.01 7.34
CA ARG A 25 -24.36 4.41 7.54
C ARG A 25 -24.45 4.81 9.01
N GLY A 26 -23.41 5.45 9.50
CA GLY A 26 -23.31 5.88 10.88
C GLY A 26 -23.01 4.75 11.89
N LEU A 27 -22.86 3.51 11.41
CA LEU A 27 -22.52 2.37 12.25
C LEU A 27 -21.01 2.08 12.23
N PRO A 28 -20.45 1.57 13.33
CA PRO A 28 -19.07 1.12 13.35
C PRO A 28 -18.91 -0.16 12.53
N ILE A 29 -18.31 -0.07 11.34
CA ILE A 29 -18.03 -1.20 10.48
C ILE A 29 -16.54 -1.41 10.27
N ALA A 30 -16.15 -2.65 10.03
CA ALA A 30 -14.83 -3.04 9.57
C ALA A 30 -14.94 -3.97 8.37
N VAL A 31 -14.26 -3.65 7.31
CA VAL A 31 -14.17 -4.50 6.12
C VAL A 31 -13.10 -5.55 6.33
N GLY A 32 -13.44 -6.83 6.17
CA GLY A 32 -12.56 -7.97 6.50
C GLY A 32 -12.42 -8.20 7.99
N GLY A 33 -11.62 -9.16 8.40
CA GLY A 33 -11.30 -9.42 9.81
C GLY A 33 -12.27 -10.32 10.57
N ALA A 34 -13.34 -10.80 9.95
CA ALA A 34 -14.34 -11.66 10.63
C ALA A 34 -13.79 -13.04 11.02
N GLU A 35 -12.87 -13.58 10.25
CA GLU A 35 -12.28 -14.90 10.45
C GLU A 35 -11.32 -14.95 11.65
N SER A 36 -11.01 -16.16 12.14
CA SER A 36 -10.16 -16.38 13.32
C SER A 36 -8.77 -15.75 13.19
N ARG A 37 -8.21 -15.70 11.97
CA ARG A 37 -6.93 -15.07 11.61
C ARG A 37 -7.11 -13.84 10.74
N GLY A 38 -8.34 -13.36 10.60
CA GLY A 38 -8.69 -12.23 9.77
C GLY A 38 -8.10 -10.91 10.30
N VAL A 39 -7.79 -10.02 9.36
CA VAL A 39 -7.25 -8.68 9.62
C VAL A 39 -8.20 -7.66 9.04
N VAL A 40 -8.45 -6.58 9.77
CA VAL A 40 -9.23 -5.43 9.30
C VAL A 40 -8.52 -4.79 8.11
N CYS A 41 -9.17 -4.78 6.94
CA CYS A 41 -8.67 -4.08 5.75
C CYS A 41 -8.91 -2.57 5.86
N ALA A 42 -10.16 -2.17 6.23
CA ALA A 42 -10.52 -0.78 6.47
C ALA A 42 -11.53 -0.69 7.62
N ALA A 43 -11.51 0.43 8.34
CA ALA A 43 -12.44 0.71 9.43
C ALA A 43 -13.14 2.04 9.18
N SER A 44 -14.47 2.09 9.37
CA SER A 44 -15.24 3.34 9.28
C SER A 44 -14.80 4.34 10.36
N TYR A 45 -15.12 5.61 10.16
CA TYR A 45 -14.78 6.64 11.15
C TYR A 45 -15.47 6.39 12.49
N GLU A 46 -16.67 5.82 12.48
CA GLU A 46 -17.38 5.38 13.68
C GLU A 46 -16.58 4.31 14.42
N ALA A 47 -16.06 3.31 13.72
CA ALA A 47 -15.23 2.25 14.32
C ALA A 47 -13.88 2.81 14.82
N ARG A 48 -13.30 3.78 14.11
CA ARG A 48 -12.04 4.45 14.51
C ARG A 48 -12.15 5.18 15.84
N ARG A 49 -13.34 5.66 16.23
CA ARG A 49 -13.59 6.30 17.56
C ARG A 49 -13.36 5.32 18.71
N PHE A 50 -13.56 4.02 18.48
CA PHE A 50 -13.28 2.96 19.45
C PHE A 50 -11.83 2.44 19.37
N GLY A 51 -10.98 3.05 18.54
CA GLY A 51 -9.58 2.65 18.36
C GLY A 51 -9.38 1.52 17.34
N VAL A 52 -10.41 1.10 16.60
CA VAL A 52 -10.27 0.13 15.50
C VAL A 52 -9.52 0.78 14.34
N ARG A 53 -8.55 0.06 13.76
CA ARG A 53 -7.68 0.55 12.68
C ARG A 53 -7.42 -0.57 11.67
N SER A 54 -7.06 -0.19 10.45
CA SER A 54 -6.53 -1.10 9.43
C SER A 54 -5.32 -1.86 9.97
N ALA A 55 -5.08 -3.06 9.44
CA ALA A 55 -4.05 -4.02 9.86
C ALA A 55 -4.24 -4.61 11.29
N MET A 56 -5.32 -4.26 11.99
CA MET A 56 -5.63 -4.81 13.31
C MET A 56 -6.24 -6.21 13.19
N PRO A 57 -5.84 -7.21 14.01
CA PRO A 57 -6.53 -8.49 14.09
C PRO A 57 -8.02 -8.30 14.43
N GLY A 58 -8.93 -9.00 13.73
CA GLY A 58 -10.37 -8.87 13.93
C GLY A 58 -10.81 -9.17 15.36
N ALA A 59 -10.18 -10.16 16.01
CA ALA A 59 -10.44 -10.46 17.43
C ALA A 59 -10.12 -9.28 18.37
N LYS A 60 -9.05 -8.50 18.07
CA LYS A 60 -8.72 -7.28 18.82
C LYS A 60 -9.73 -6.17 18.51
N ALA A 61 -10.10 -6.00 17.23
CA ALA A 61 -11.10 -5.02 16.84
C ALA A 61 -12.44 -5.24 17.54
N ARG A 62 -12.90 -6.50 17.62
CA ARG A 62 -14.14 -6.87 18.33
C ARG A 62 -14.08 -6.57 19.84
N LYS A 63 -12.91 -6.75 20.46
CA LYS A 63 -12.72 -6.39 21.87
C LYS A 63 -12.80 -4.88 22.12
N LEU A 64 -12.30 -4.07 21.19
CA LEU A 64 -12.34 -2.61 21.29
C LEU A 64 -13.73 -2.05 20.99
N CYS A 65 -14.47 -2.67 20.08
CA CYS A 65 -15.80 -2.25 19.67
C CYS A 65 -16.71 -3.49 19.61
N PRO A 66 -17.40 -3.88 20.73
CA PRO A 66 -18.26 -5.06 20.76
C PRO A 66 -19.41 -5.03 19.75
N GLN A 67 -19.92 -3.84 19.40
CA GLN A 67 -20.95 -3.62 18.38
C GLN A 67 -20.41 -3.53 16.94
N LEU A 68 -19.13 -3.80 16.73
CA LEU A 68 -18.50 -3.74 15.40
C LEU A 68 -19.14 -4.73 14.43
N ILE A 69 -19.58 -4.22 13.29
CA ILE A 69 -20.11 -5.03 12.19
C ILE A 69 -18.94 -5.34 11.25
N PHE A 70 -18.67 -6.62 11.02
CA PHE A 70 -17.71 -7.05 10.02
C PHE A 70 -18.40 -7.25 8.68
N VAL A 71 -17.88 -6.59 7.65
CA VAL A 71 -18.37 -6.67 6.28
C VAL A 71 -17.37 -7.48 5.45
N PRO A 72 -17.81 -8.43 4.62
CA PRO A 72 -16.91 -9.13 3.69
C PRO A 72 -16.20 -8.17 2.75
N VAL A 73 -15.02 -8.56 2.26
CA VAL A 73 -14.26 -7.77 1.30
C VAL A 73 -14.84 -7.94 -0.10
N ASN A 74 -15.06 -6.84 -0.82
CA ASN A 74 -15.50 -6.82 -2.21
C ASN A 74 -14.48 -6.06 -3.08
N PHE A 75 -13.36 -6.71 -3.41
CA PHE A 75 -12.30 -6.06 -4.18
C PHE A 75 -12.74 -5.61 -5.58
N ASP A 76 -13.66 -6.29 -6.21
CA ASP A 76 -14.13 -5.94 -7.57
C ASP A 76 -14.86 -4.59 -7.55
N ARG A 77 -15.75 -4.42 -6.56
CA ARG A 77 -16.42 -3.14 -6.34
C ARG A 77 -15.43 -2.01 -6.01
N TYR A 78 -14.42 -2.29 -5.17
CA TYR A 78 -13.43 -1.26 -4.82
C TYR A 78 -12.57 -0.88 -6.02
N ARG A 79 -12.23 -1.81 -6.90
CA ARG A 79 -11.53 -1.53 -8.16
C ARG A 79 -12.39 -0.70 -9.12
N GLU A 80 -13.67 -1.01 -9.23
CA GLU A 80 -14.62 -0.24 -10.04
C GLU A 80 -14.67 1.22 -9.58
N VAL A 81 -14.87 1.45 -8.29
CA VAL A 81 -14.89 2.79 -7.70
C VAL A 81 -13.54 3.49 -7.89
N SER A 82 -12.43 2.79 -7.68
CA SER A 82 -11.09 3.32 -7.93
C SER A 82 -10.91 3.77 -9.38
N ARG A 83 -11.39 3.00 -10.36
CA ARG A 83 -11.36 3.40 -11.79
C ARG A 83 -12.16 4.69 -12.04
N ALA A 84 -13.34 4.82 -11.43
CA ALA A 84 -14.15 6.04 -11.53
C ALA A 84 -13.44 7.26 -10.94
N ILE A 85 -12.77 7.09 -9.80
CA ILE A 85 -11.94 8.14 -9.18
C ILE A 85 -10.80 8.55 -10.12
N HIS A 86 -10.09 7.59 -10.68
CA HIS A 86 -8.99 7.85 -11.62
C HIS A 86 -9.46 8.53 -12.91
N ALA A 87 -10.66 8.22 -13.41
CA ALA A 87 -11.24 8.93 -14.53
C ALA A 87 -11.38 10.43 -14.24
N ILE A 88 -11.81 10.80 -13.02
CA ILE A 88 -11.86 12.20 -12.59
C ILE A 88 -10.47 12.83 -12.60
N PHE A 89 -9.42 12.12 -12.13
CA PHE A 89 -8.05 12.65 -12.13
C PHE A 89 -7.53 12.93 -13.53
N HIS A 90 -7.83 12.05 -14.48
CA HIS A 90 -7.41 12.18 -15.87
C HIS A 90 -8.01 13.42 -16.60
N ASP A 91 -9.10 13.99 -16.13
CA ASP A 91 -9.61 15.23 -16.67
C ASP A 91 -8.67 16.43 -16.39
N TYR A 92 -7.78 16.30 -15.41
CA TYR A 92 -6.88 17.39 -14.99
C TYR A 92 -5.42 17.15 -15.42
N THR A 93 -4.94 15.91 -15.36
CA THR A 93 -3.57 15.55 -15.75
C THR A 93 -3.47 14.07 -16.10
N ASP A 94 -2.49 13.68 -16.93
CA ASP A 94 -2.11 12.30 -17.14
C ASP A 94 -0.90 11.86 -16.30
N ILE A 95 -0.25 12.82 -15.60
CA ILE A 95 0.89 12.53 -14.73
C ILE A 95 0.34 12.15 -13.36
N ILE A 96 -0.11 10.89 -13.25
CA ILE A 96 -0.74 10.32 -12.05
C ILE A 96 0.08 9.13 -11.58
N GLU A 97 0.49 9.11 -10.33
CA GLU A 97 1.15 7.98 -9.67
C GLU A 97 0.20 7.37 -8.64
N PRO A 98 -0.46 6.25 -8.96
CA PRO A 98 -1.23 5.52 -7.98
C PRO A 98 -0.31 4.89 -6.92
N ILE A 99 -0.66 5.00 -5.65
CA ILE A 99 0.01 4.33 -4.55
C ILE A 99 -0.78 3.10 -4.13
N SER A 100 -2.11 3.22 -4.14
CA SER A 100 -3.07 2.17 -3.80
C SER A 100 -4.35 2.31 -4.64
N LEU A 101 -5.43 1.61 -4.26
CA LEU A 101 -6.76 1.79 -4.87
C LEU A 101 -7.38 3.16 -4.55
N ASP A 102 -6.98 3.76 -3.46
CA ASP A 102 -7.63 4.92 -2.84
C ASP A 102 -6.74 6.16 -2.75
N GLU A 103 -5.46 6.06 -3.10
CA GLU A 103 -4.56 7.22 -3.03
C GLU A 103 -3.66 7.33 -4.26
N ALA A 104 -3.45 8.56 -4.70
CA ALA A 104 -2.56 8.88 -5.81
C ALA A 104 -1.92 10.26 -5.67
N PHE A 105 -0.72 10.41 -6.25
CA PHE A 105 -0.13 11.71 -6.55
C PHE A 105 -0.50 12.15 -7.96
N LEU A 106 -0.80 13.44 -8.10
CA LEU A 106 -1.05 14.10 -9.37
C LEU A 106 -0.03 15.24 -9.52
N ASP A 107 0.69 15.27 -10.62
CA ASP A 107 1.45 16.47 -11.00
C ASP A 107 0.57 17.33 -11.92
N VAL A 108 0.16 18.49 -11.40
CA VAL A 108 -0.67 19.46 -12.09
C VAL A 108 0.10 20.74 -12.42
N THR A 109 1.44 20.64 -12.47
CA THR A 109 2.31 21.77 -12.85
C THR A 109 1.90 22.33 -14.20
N GLU A 110 1.71 21.42 -15.17
CA GLU A 110 1.05 21.65 -16.45
C GLU A 110 -0.22 20.80 -16.46
N ASN A 111 -1.39 21.41 -16.44
CA ASN A 111 -2.65 20.68 -16.35
C ASN A 111 -3.54 20.93 -17.57
N LYS A 112 -4.50 20.05 -17.80
CA LYS A 112 -5.37 20.05 -18.99
C LYS A 112 -6.41 21.16 -19.00
N VAL A 113 -6.72 21.74 -17.84
CA VAL A 113 -7.79 22.73 -17.68
C VAL A 113 -7.28 24.17 -17.62
N GLY A 114 -5.95 24.37 -17.65
CA GLY A 114 -5.35 25.70 -17.60
C GLY A 114 -5.50 26.41 -16.26
N GLU A 115 -5.84 25.70 -15.18
CA GLU A 115 -5.99 26.29 -13.85
C GLU A 115 -4.61 26.51 -13.19
N PRO A 116 -4.22 27.75 -12.89
CA PRO A 116 -2.90 28.04 -12.34
C PRO A 116 -2.76 27.62 -10.87
N MET A 117 -3.88 27.43 -10.15
CA MET A 117 -3.86 27.14 -8.71
C MET A 117 -4.19 25.68 -8.44
N ALA A 118 -3.19 24.86 -8.08
CA ALA A 118 -3.39 23.46 -7.75
C ALA A 118 -4.41 23.21 -6.63
N VAL A 119 -4.59 24.16 -5.71
CA VAL A 119 -5.60 24.06 -4.66
C VAL A 119 -7.02 24.08 -5.21
N GLU A 120 -7.29 24.82 -6.29
CA GLU A 120 -8.59 24.84 -6.96
C GLU A 120 -8.86 23.53 -7.68
N ILE A 121 -7.85 22.97 -8.35
CA ILE A 121 -7.94 21.62 -8.94
C ILE A 121 -8.26 20.58 -7.85
N ALA A 122 -7.56 20.62 -6.73
CA ALA A 122 -7.80 19.69 -5.61
C ALA A 122 -9.21 19.84 -5.03
N ARG A 123 -9.71 21.08 -4.92
CA ARG A 123 -11.08 21.38 -4.47
C ARG A 123 -12.12 20.80 -5.42
N GLU A 124 -11.91 20.99 -6.71
CA GLU A 124 -12.81 20.54 -7.75
C GLU A 124 -12.83 19.01 -7.85
N ILE A 125 -11.68 18.35 -7.81
CA ILE A 125 -11.59 16.87 -7.75
C ILE A 125 -12.40 16.33 -6.57
N ARG A 126 -12.21 16.89 -5.37
CA ARG A 126 -12.94 16.45 -4.15
C ARG A 126 -14.45 16.70 -4.28
N ARG A 127 -14.86 17.83 -4.87
CA ARG A 127 -16.26 18.14 -5.14
C ARG A 127 -16.86 17.09 -6.08
N ARG A 128 -16.19 16.79 -7.19
CA ARG A 128 -16.64 15.79 -8.16
C ARG A 128 -16.73 14.39 -7.57
N ILE A 129 -15.73 13.95 -6.80
CA ILE A 129 -15.80 12.68 -6.08
C ILE A 129 -17.05 12.61 -5.21
N ARG A 130 -17.39 13.68 -4.51
CA ARG A 130 -18.58 13.73 -3.66
C ARG A 130 -19.86 13.69 -4.48
N GLU A 131 -19.98 14.50 -5.53
CA GLU A 131 -21.21 14.63 -6.31
C GLU A 131 -21.45 13.44 -7.24
N GLU A 132 -20.39 12.90 -7.87
CA GLU A 132 -20.51 11.85 -8.85
C GLU A 132 -20.48 10.45 -8.21
N LEU A 133 -19.74 10.27 -7.11
CA LEU A 133 -19.52 8.95 -6.48
C LEU A 133 -20.12 8.83 -5.07
N GLY A 134 -20.62 9.91 -4.47
CA GLY A 134 -21.17 9.91 -3.12
C GLY A 134 -20.15 9.63 -2.02
N LEU A 135 -18.86 9.74 -2.30
CA LEU A 135 -17.76 9.47 -1.38
C LEU A 135 -17.00 10.75 -1.03
N THR A 136 -16.15 10.69 -0.01
CA THR A 136 -15.28 11.82 0.34
C THR A 136 -13.81 11.46 0.18
N ALA A 137 -13.02 12.48 -0.15
CA ALA A 137 -11.57 12.39 -0.24
C ALA A 137 -10.91 13.55 0.47
N SER A 138 -9.76 13.31 1.07
CA SER A 138 -8.89 14.35 1.59
C SER A 138 -7.75 14.63 0.61
N ALA A 139 -7.39 15.91 0.47
CA ALA A 139 -6.37 16.35 -0.46
C ALA A 139 -5.28 17.16 0.23
N GLY A 140 -4.05 16.91 -0.17
CA GLY A 140 -2.88 17.70 0.20
C GLY A 140 -2.23 18.31 -1.03
N VAL A 141 -1.88 19.58 -0.95
CA VAL A 141 -1.27 20.34 -2.05
C VAL A 141 0.07 20.91 -1.60
N SER A 142 1.12 20.64 -2.35
CA SER A 142 2.42 21.24 -2.10
C SER A 142 3.31 21.21 -3.35
N TYR A 143 4.61 21.52 -3.21
CA TYR A 143 5.59 21.54 -4.30
C TYR A 143 6.37 20.22 -4.45
N ASN A 144 6.13 19.24 -3.59
CA ASN A 144 6.71 17.90 -3.70
C ASN A 144 5.78 16.84 -3.09
N LYS A 145 6.08 15.56 -3.37
CA LYS A 145 5.27 14.41 -2.97
C LYS A 145 5.21 14.24 -1.46
N PHE A 146 6.33 14.39 -0.77
CA PHE A 146 6.39 14.24 0.68
C PHE A 146 5.42 15.18 1.39
N LEU A 147 5.49 16.46 1.10
CA LEU A 147 4.64 17.47 1.74
C LEU A 147 3.17 17.34 1.30
N ALA A 148 2.91 17.04 0.04
CA ALA A 148 1.54 16.81 -0.43
C ALA A 148 0.88 15.63 0.32
N LYS A 149 1.62 14.54 0.54
CA LYS A 149 1.09 13.38 1.28
C LYS A 149 0.80 13.72 2.74
N ILE A 150 1.70 14.39 3.43
CA ILE A 150 1.47 14.79 4.83
C ILE A 150 0.30 15.78 4.93
N ALA A 151 0.20 16.72 3.98
CA ALA A 151 -0.87 17.69 3.95
C ALA A 151 -2.24 17.00 3.82
N SER A 152 -2.36 15.92 3.04
CA SER A 152 -3.63 15.20 2.88
C SER A 152 -4.13 14.57 4.17
N ASP A 153 -3.24 14.22 5.10
CA ASP A 153 -3.60 13.63 6.40
C ASP A 153 -3.95 14.68 7.46
N ALA A 154 -3.49 15.93 7.30
CA ALA A 154 -3.57 16.96 8.34
C ALA A 154 -5.00 17.37 8.72
N ARG A 155 -5.97 17.19 7.81
CA ARG A 155 -7.37 17.62 8.01
C ARG A 155 -8.39 16.54 7.65
N LYS A 156 -8.03 15.26 7.73
CA LYS A 156 -8.98 14.15 7.52
C LYS A 156 -10.07 14.11 8.58
N PRO A 157 -11.31 13.71 8.25
CA PRO A 157 -11.81 13.40 6.90
C PRO A 157 -12.25 14.64 6.12
N ASP A 158 -12.41 14.45 4.80
CA ASP A 158 -12.95 15.46 3.86
C ASP A 158 -12.20 16.80 3.95
N GLY A 159 -10.88 16.71 4.12
CA GLY A 159 -10.01 17.83 4.33
C GLY A 159 -9.29 18.30 3.06
N LEU A 160 -8.93 19.57 3.03
CA LEU A 160 -8.02 20.16 2.05
C LEU A 160 -6.96 20.96 2.80
N CYS A 161 -5.70 20.61 2.59
CA CYS A 161 -4.59 21.31 3.21
C CYS A 161 -3.53 21.65 2.16
N THR A 162 -3.04 22.88 2.19
CA THR A 162 -1.95 23.34 1.33
C THR A 162 -0.75 23.72 2.20
N ILE A 163 0.43 23.19 1.87
CA ILE A 163 1.68 23.58 2.50
C ILE A 163 2.49 24.39 1.48
N HIS A 164 2.52 25.72 1.71
CA HIS A 164 3.29 26.63 0.86
C HIS A 164 4.80 26.50 1.17
N PRO A 165 5.70 26.70 0.19
CA PRO A 165 7.16 26.63 0.43
C PRO A 165 7.67 27.46 1.59
N SER A 166 7.11 28.67 1.80
CA SER A 166 7.49 29.53 2.92
C SER A 166 7.09 29.01 4.31
N GLN A 167 6.15 28.05 4.38
CA GLN A 167 5.64 27.46 5.62
C GLN A 167 6.18 26.03 5.84
N ALA A 168 6.83 25.46 4.82
CA ALA A 168 7.19 24.05 4.80
C ALA A 168 8.13 23.65 5.95
N LEU A 169 9.15 24.45 6.22
CA LEU A 169 10.14 24.15 7.25
C LEU A 169 9.57 24.27 8.68
N ASP A 170 8.68 25.21 8.90
CA ASP A 170 8.00 25.37 10.19
C ASP A 170 7.01 24.22 10.41
N PHE A 171 6.23 23.89 9.37
CA PHE A 171 5.32 22.73 9.41
C PHE A 171 6.07 21.42 9.70
N ILE A 172 7.20 21.18 9.01
CA ILE A 172 8.01 19.98 9.21
C ILE A 172 8.61 19.96 10.63
N ALA A 173 9.03 21.11 11.16
CA ALA A 173 9.67 21.19 12.48
C ALA A 173 8.77 20.64 13.60
N GLU A 174 7.47 20.93 13.52
CA GLU A 174 6.47 20.50 14.51
C GLU A 174 5.96 19.07 14.28
N LEU A 175 6.23 18.49 13.09
CA LEU A 175 5.70 17.20 12.70
C LEU A 175 6.33 16.08 13.55
N PRO A 176 5.56 15.21 14.22
CA PRO A 176 6.09 14.04 14.89
C PRO A 176 6.69 13.07 13.87
N VAL A 177 7.78 12.37 14.23
CA VAL A 177 8.50 11.50 13.28
C VAL A 177 7.64 10.36 12.75
N GLU A 178 6.65 9.92 13.50
CA GLU A 178 5.67 8.89 13.07
C GLU A 178 4.83 9.33 11.87
N ALA A 179 4.66 10.63 11.68
CA ALA A 179 3.92 11.19 10.57
C ALA A 179 4.77 11.36 9.29
N PHE A 180 6.08 11.14 9.38
CA PHE A 180 6.92 11.18 8.19
C PHE A 180 6.64 9.98 7.27
N TRP A 181 6.46 10.25 6.00
CA TRP A 181 6.26 9.20 5.02
C TRP A 181 7.40 8.18 5.02
N GLY A 182 7.05 6.91 5.21
CA GLY A 182 8.00 5.80 5.31
C GLY A 182 8.54 5.52 6.71
N VAL A 183 8.14 6.29 7.71
CA VAL A 183 8.44 6.01 9.11
C VAL A 183 7.35 5.11 9.71
N GLY A 184 7.59 3.81 9.69
CA GLY A 184 6.76 2.84 10.40
C GLY A 184 7.14 2.75 11.89
N ARG A 185 6.34 2.00 12.66
CA ARG A 185 6.49 1.85 14.12
C ARG A 185 7.94 1.54 14.56
N ALA A 186 8.57 0.52 13.97
CA ALA A 186 9.94 0.12 14.33
C ALA A 186 10.97 1.24 14.04
N THR A 187 10.77 2.01 12.97
CA THR A 187 11.64 3.15 12.64
C THR A 187 11.43 4.29 13.62
N ALA A 188 10.18 4.59 13.99
CA ALA A 188 9.85 5.61 14.98
C ALA A 188 10.43 5.25 16.35
N GLU A 189 10.26 4.02 16.83
CA GLU A 189 10.85 3.53 18.07
C GLU A 189 12.38 3.71 18.09
N ARG A 190 13.05 3.39 16.96
CA ARG A 190 14.49 3.61 16.81
C ARG A 190 14.87 5.09 16.80
N MET A 191 14.08 5.95 16.16
CA MET A 191 14.27 7.41 16.21
C MET A 191 14.15 7.94 17.63
N HIS A 192 13.15 7.50 18.39
CA HIS A 192 12.95 7.90 19.79
C HIS A 192 14.13 7.51 20.67
N LEU A 193 14.70 6.31 20.50
CA LEU A 193 15.91 5.89 21.23
C LEU A 193 17.12 6.78 20.92
N LEU A 194 17.15 7.44 19.75
CA LEU A 194 18.18 8.40 19.37
C LEU A 194 17.85 9.84 19.77
N GLY A 195 16.76 10.06 20.52
CA GLY A 195 16.30 11.38 20.92
C GLY A 195 15.71 12.21 19.78
N ILE A 196 15.20 11.54 18.72
CA ILE A 196 14.57 12.18 17.57
C ILE A 196 13.08 11.95 17.69
N ARG A 197 12.29 13.00 17.93
CA ARG A 197 10.83 12.94 18.13
C ARG A 197 10.07 13.75 17.09
N THR A 198 10.68 14.82 16.59
CA THR A 198 10.05 15.76 15.66
C THR A 198 10.92 15.98 14.43
N GLY A 199 10.35 16.65 13.42
CA GLY A 199 11.11 17.09 12.27
C GLY A 199 12.22 18.08 12.60
N ALA A 200 12.07 18.89 13.65
CA ALA A 200 13.13 19.75 14.15
C ALA A 200 14.33 18.92 14.64
N ASP A 201 14.10 17.91 15.50
CA ASP A 201 15.14 17.02 15.98
C ASP A 201 15.82 16.26 14.83
N LEU A 202 15.03 15.82 13.84
CA LEU A 202 15.53 15.11 12.67
C LEU A 202 16.43 16.02 11.80
N ARG A 203 16.08 17.31 11.67
CA ARG A 203 16.83 18.30 10.91
C ARG A 203 18.18 18.65 11.54
N GLU A 204 18.31 18.55 12.86
CA GLU A 204 19.57 18.74 13.57
C GLU A 204 20.59 17.62 13.33
N ARG A 205 20.16 16.46 12.85
CA ARG A 205 21.05 15.32 12.60
C ARG A 205 21.81 15.49 11.28
N SER A 206 23.08 15.08 11.30
CA SER A 206 23.86 15.05 10.07
C SER A 206 23.43 13.90 9.16
N LEU A 207 23.71 14.03 7.86
CA LEU A 207 23.47 12.98 6.89
C LEU A 207 24.19 11.68 7.29
N GLU A 208 25.43 11.80 7.77
CA GLU A 208 26.22 10.64 8.21
C GLU A 208 25.56 9.92 9.38
N GLN A 209 25.09 10.65 10.39
CA GLN A 209 24.37 10.07 11.53
C GLN A 209 23.14 9.31 11.09
N LEU A 210 22.29 9.92 10.24
CA LEU A 210 21.05 9.29 9.77
C LEU A 210 21.32 8.07 8.87
N THR A 211 22.33 8.13 7.98
CA THR A 211 22.66 6.98 7.11
C THR A 211 23.30 5.84 7.90
N ARG A 212 24.06 6.12 8.94
CA ARG A 212 24.62 5.10 9.85
C ARG A 212 23.51 4.31 10.55
N HIS A 213 22.44 4.98 10.99
CA HIS A 213 21.34 4.34 11.73
C HIS A 213 20.25 3.76 10.84
N PHE A 214 19.96 4.38 9.69
CA PHE A 214 18.80 4.05 8.86
C PHE A 214 19.18 3.64 7.42
N GLY A 215 20.46 3.53 7.09
CA GLY A 215 20.93 3.16 5.76
C GLY A 215 20.41 4.13 4.68
N LYS A 216 19.92 3.60 3.58
CA LYS A 216 19.37 4.41 2.46
C LYS A 216 18.19 5.29 2.89
N ALA A 217 17.37 4.83 3.84
CA ALA A 217 16.24 5.61 4.35
C ALA A 217 16.73 6.86 5.13
N GLY A 218 17.91 6.82 5.74
CA GLY A 218 18.49 7.95 6.43
C GLY A 218 18.72 9.16 5.52
N ARG A 219 19.10 8.93 4.26
CA ARG A 219 19.19 10.00 3.25
C ARG A 219 17.82 10.63 2.98
N VAL A 220 16.81 9.79 2.80
CA VAL A 220 15.44 10.26 2.56
C VAL A 220 14.93 11.10 3.74
N PHE A 221 15.13 10.64 4.97
CA PHE A 221 14.73 11.38 6.16
C PHE A 221 15.47 12.70 6.31
N TYR A 222 16.76 12.73 5.97
CA TYR A 222 17.57 13.96 5.96
C TYR A 222 17.00 15.01 4.99
N ASP A 223 16.66 14.58 3.77
CA ASP A 223 16.11 15.45 2.74
C ASP A 223 14.69 15.90 3.13
N PHE A 224 13.82 15.01 3.61
CA PHE A 224 12.47 15.33 4.06
C PHE A 224 12.44 16.35 5.19
N ALA A 225 13.31 16.21 6.20
CA ALA A 225 13.40 17.17 7.30
C ALA A 225 13.79 18.60 6.85
N ARG A 226 14.30 18.73 5.62
CA ARG A 226 14.67 19.99 4.96
C ARG A 226 13.68 20.43 3.87
N GLY A 227 12.53 19.74 3.78
CA GLY A 227 11.50 20.03 2.81
C GLY A 227 11.86 19.63 1.37
N VAL A 228 12.88 18.78 1.20
CA VAL A 228 13.38 18.34 -0.11
C VAL A 228 12.83 16.96 -0.46
N ASP A 229 12.17 16.86 -1.60
CA ASP A 229 11.78 15.62 -2.26
C ASP A 229 11.76 15.84 -3.77
N GLU A 230 12.83 15.44 -4.43
CA GLU A 230 13.01 15.66 -5.87
C GLU A 230 12.36 14.55 -6.72
N ARG A 231 11.82 13.49 -6.09
CA ARG A 231 11.20 12.39 -6.82
C ARG A 231 10.06 12.92 -7.69
N PRO A 232 10.03 12.57 -8.99
CA PRO A 232 8.91 12.92 -9.87
C PRO A 232 7.66 12.09 -9.50
N VAL A 233 6.52 12.53 -9.99
CA VAL A 233 5.31 11.70 -10.06
C VAL A 233 5.52 10.70 -11.19
N ILE A 234 5.50 9.39 -10.87
CA ILE A 234 5.79 8.30 -11.81
C ILE A 234 4.47 7.78 -12.36
N TYR A 235 4.15 8.13 -13.59
CA TYR A 235 2.92 7.70 -14.28
C TYR A 235 3.13 6.42 -15.10
N GLU A 236 4.37 6.02 -15.36
CA GLU A 236 4.72 4.75 -15.99
C GLU A 236 5.28 3.79 -14.96
N TRP A 237 4.65 2.64 -14.82
CA TRP A 237 5.09 1.63 -13.85
C TRP A 237 5.27 0.27 -14.53
N VAL A 238 6.44 -0.32 -14.30
CA VAL A 238 6.77 -1.66 -14.82
C VAL A 238 6.77 -2.65 -13.67
N ARG A 239 5.97 -3.70 -13.79
CA ARG A 239 5.91 -4.77 -12.79
C ARG A 239 7.24 -5.52 -12.69
N LYS A 240 7.84 -5.53 -11.50
CA LYS A 240 9.13 -6.20 -11.24
C LYS A 240 8.98 -7.58 -10.64
N SER A 241 7.84 -7.87 -10.01
CA SER A 241 7.55 -9.15 -9.39
C SER A 241 6.04 -9.38 -9.30
N LEU A 242 5.64 -10.64 -9.25
CA LEU A 242 4.28 -11.08 -9.00
C LEU A 242 4.31 -12.25 -8.04
N GLY A 243 3.45 -12.26 -7.02
CA GLY A 243 3.41 -13.32 -6.03
C GLY A 243 2.07 -13.41 -5.32
N CYS A 244 1.92 -14.48 -4.55
CA CYS A 244 0.81 -14.66 -3.62
C CYS A 244 1.31 -15.30 -2.32
N GLU A 245 0.57 -15.06 -1.25
CA GLU A 245 0.85 -15.63 0.08
C GLU A 245 -0.46 -16.13 0.67
N ARG A 246 -0.42 -17.29 1.31
CA ARG A 246 -1.57 -17.87 1.98
C ARG A 246 -1.27 -18.18 3.44
N THR A 247 -2.09 -17.66 4.34
CA THR A 247 -2.04 -18.01 5.76
C THR A 247 -2.85 -19.28 5.99
N PHE A 248 -2.27 -20.29 6.65
CA PHE A 248 -2.94 -21.54 6.97
C PHE A 248 -4.06 -21.33 7.98
N GLY A 249 -5.11 -22.13 7.94
CA GLY A 249 -6.13 -22.16 8.98
C GLY A 249 -5.54 -22.52 10.33
N GLU A 250 -4.67 -23.54 10.37
CA GLU A 250 -3.88 -23.95 11.52
C GLU A 250 -2.40 -24.01 11.16
N ASN A 251 -1.53 -23.79 12.15
CA ASN A 251 -0.08 -23.91 11.91
C ASN A 251 0.28 -25.40 11.78
N SER A 252 1.17 -25.74 10.85
CA SER A 252 1.59 -27.13 10.63
C SER A 252 3.08 -27.24 10.41
N ALA A 253 3.69 -28.31 10.95
CA ALA A 253 5.03 -28.76 10.61
C ALA A 253 4.99 -30.10 9.85
N GLU A 254 3.80 -30.63 9.58
CA GLU A 254 3.63 -31.89 8.86
C GLU A 254 3.93 -31.71 7.37
N PRO A 255 4.93 -32.42 6.80
CA PRO A 255 5.37 -32.20 5.43
C PRO A 255 4.23 -32.31 4.40
N LEU A 256 3.35 -33.30 4.53
CA LEU A 256 2.25 -33.52 3.58
C LEU A 256 1.25 -32.35 3.59
N VAL A 257 0.94 -31.81 4.77
CA VAL A 257 0.05 -30.64 4.92
C VAL A 257 0.69 -29.39 4.32
N VAL A 258 1.98 -29.18 4.61
CA VAL A 258 2.72 -28.02 4.11
C VAL A 258 2.88 -28.08 2.59
N GLU A 259 3.19 -29.27 2.02
CA GLU A 259 3.25 -29.46 0.57
C GLU A 259 1.89 -29.27 -0.11
N ALA A 260 0.78 -29.67 0.53
CA ALA A 260 -0.56 -29.43 0.01
C ALA A 260 -0.85 -27.92 -0.08
N HIS A 261 -0.54 -27.16 0.96
CA HIS A 261 -0.67 -25.69 0.92
C HIS A 261 0.24 -25.04 -0.12
N LEU A 262 1.44 -25.58 -0.36
CA LEU A 262 2.30 -25.07 -1.42
C LEU A 262 1.68 -25.28 -2.81
N ARG A 263 0.97 -26.39 -3.05
CA ARG A 263 0.22 -26.63 -4.30
C ARG A 263 -0.86 -25.59 -4.51
N GLU A 264 -1.65 -25.29 -3.47
CA GLU A 264 -2.68 -24.24 -3.52
C GLU A 264 -2.06 -22.85 -3.86
N VAL A 265 -0.89 -22.55 -3.28
CA VAL A 265 -0.17 -21.30 -3.58
C VAL A 265 0.34 -21.27 -5.03
N VAL A 266 0.80 -22.42 -5.56
CA VAL A 266 1.25 -22.53 -6.96
C VAL A 266 0.09 -22.31 -7.92
N GLU A 267 -1.06 -22.95 -7.70
CA GLU A 267 -2.26 -22.81 -8.51
C GLU A 267 -2.73 -21.35 -8.55
N GLU A 268 -2.78 -20.70 -7.39
CA GLU A 268 -3.14 -19.29 -7.30
C GLU A 268 -2.11 -18.40 -8.01
N LEU A 269 -0.81 -18.66 -7.84
CA LEU A 269 0.23 -17.90 -8.50
C LEU A 269 0.17 -18.06 -10.01
N ASP A 270 0.00 -19.29 -10.51
CA ASP A 270 -0.10 -19.57 -11.95
C ASP A 270 -1.27 -18.81 -12.58
N GLY A 271 -2.45 -18.85 -11.96
CA GLY A 271 -3.60 -18.08 -12.43
C GLY A 271 -3.33 -16.57 -12.47
N ARG A 272 -2.59 -16.04 -11.49
CA ARG A 272 -2.17 -14.62 -11.50
C ARG A 272 -1.16 -14.32 -12.60
N LEU A 273 -0.20 -15.21 -12.84
CA LEU A 273 0.82 -15.07 -13.88
C LEU A 273 0.17 -15.02 -15.28
N GLN A 274 -0.78 -15.92 -15.53
CA GLN A 274 -1.51 -15.99 -16.79
C GLN A 274 -2.34 -14.71 -17.02
N ARG A 275 -3.19 -14.33 -16.07
CA ARG A 275 -4.00 -13.12 -16.17
C ARG A 275 -3.18 -11.85 -16.36
N ARG A 276 -2.00 -11.78 -15.76
CA ARG A 276 -1.11 -10.61 -15.87
C ARG A 276 -0.05 -10.74 -16.94
N GLN A 277 -0.06 -11.86 -17.69
CA GLN A 277 0.96 -12.19 -18.70
C GLN A 277 2.37 -11.93 -18.16
N PHE A 278 2.62 -12.22 -16.89
CA PHE A 278 3.90 -11.98 -16.23
C PHE A 278 4.72 -13.27 -16.20
N SER A 279 6.00 -13.16 -16.52
CA SER A 279 6.97 -14.23 -16.33
C SER A 279 8.21 -13.72 -15.60
N GLY A 280 8.95 -14.61 -14.96
CA GLY A 280 10.15 -14.24 -14.23
C GLY A 280 11.12 -15.42 -14.11
N ARG A 281 12.38 -15.12 -13.81
CA ARG A 281 13.45 -16.11 -13.70
C ARG A 281 13.88 -16.41 -12.27
N THR A 282 13.43 -15.62 -11.29
CA THR A 282 13.79 -15.82 -9.89
C THR A 282 12.55 -16.19 -9.10
N LEU A 283 12.50 -17.42 -8.61
CA LEU A 283 11.47 -17.90 -7.70
C LEU A 283 11.90 -17.65 -6.26
N THR A 284 11.03 -17.04 -5.48
CA THR A 284 11.23 -16.82 -4.04
C THR A 284 10.13 -17.52 -3.26
N LEU A 285 10.52 -18.45 -2.40
CA LEU A 285 9.66 -19.01 -1.36
C LEU A 285 9.78 -18.14 -0.11
N ARG A 286 8.63 -17.75 0.43
CA ARG A 286 8.52 -17.05 1.72
C ARG A 286 7.77 -17.92 2.71
N VAL A 287 8.35 -18.10 3.89
CA VAL A 287 7.77 -18.89 4.99
C VAL A 287 7.65 -17.97 6.21
N LYS A 288 6.46 -17.96 6.81
CA LYS A 288 6.27 -17.36 8.13
C LYS A 288 5.90 -18.45 9.11
N PHE A 289 6.61 -18.51 10.21
CA PHE A 289 6.41 -19.51 11.27
C PHE A 289 5.35 -19.07 12.29
N ALA A 290 4.98 -19.98 13.19
CA ALA A 290 4.01 -19.72 14.26
C ALA A 290 4.42 -18.57 15.20
N ASP A 291 5.72 -18.39 15.41
CA ASP A 291 6.32 -17.31 16.19
C ASP A 291 6.40 -15.98 15.45
N PHE A 292 5.83 -15.90 14.23
CA PHE A 292 5.86 -14.75 13.29
C PHE A 292 7.25 -14.44 12.71
N SER A 293 8.29 -15.20 13.01
CA SER A 293 9.56 -15.08 12.29
C SER A 293 9.37 -15.44 10.82
N VAL A 294 10.14 -14.78 9.95
CA VAL A 294 10.03 -14.92 8.49
C VAL A 294 11.35 -15.41 7.92
N LEU A 295 11.27 -16.38 7.03
CA LEU A 295 12.38 -16.88 6.24
C LEU A 295 12.03 -16.79 4.76
N SER A 296 12.98 -16.36 3.93
CA SER A 296 12.84 -16.39 2.48
C SER A 296 14.00 -17.15 1.86
N ARG A 297 13.72 -17.91 0.81
CA ARG A 297 14.69 -18.59 -0.04
C ARG A 297 14.41 -18.31 -1.49
N SER A 298 15.43 -17.95 -2.24
CA SER A 298 15.31 -17.60 -3.66
C SER A 298 16.26 -18.42 -4.50
N ALA A 299 15.82 -18.82 -5.67
CA ALA A 299 16.66 -19.40 -6.71
C ALA A 299 16.39 -18.74 -8.05
N SER A 300 17.46 -18.46 -8.80
CA SER A 300 17.38 -17.90 -10.14
C SER A 300 17.71 -18.95 -11.18
N PHE A 301 17.01 -18.94 -12.30
CA PHE A 301 17.10 -19.91 -13.39
C PHE A 301 17.45 -19.18 -14.69
N SER A 302 18.03 -19.91 -15.64
CA SER A 302 18.39 -19.40 -16.97
C SER A 302 17.14 -19.02 -17.78
N GLU A 303 16.08 -19.79 -17.64
CA GLU A 303 14.82 -19.61 -18.35
C GLU A 303 13.72 -19.11 -17.44
N ALA A 304 12.74 -18.42 -18.02
CA ALA A 304 11.53 -18.02 -17.31
C ALA A 304 10.63 -19.24 -17.03
N PHE A 305 9.88 -19.18 -15.96
CA PHE A 305 8.93 -20.24 -15.61
C PHE A 305 7.80 -20.27 -16.63
N SER A 306 7.51 -21.46 -17.16
CA SER A 306 6.57 -21.68 -18.26
C SER A 306 5.37 -22.55 -17.88
N SER A 307 5.40 -23.21 -16.71
CA SER A 307 4.29 -24.08 -16.28
C SER A 307 4.14 -24.15 -14.75
N PRO A 308 2.93 -24.45 -14.25
CA PRO A 308 2.69 -24.67 -12.82
C PRO A 308 3.43 -25.90 -12.27
N GLU A 309 3.67 -26.94 -13.07
CA GLU A 309 4.42 -28.12 -12.65
C GLU A 309 5.87 -27.76 -12.30
N LEU A 310 6.50 -26.93 -13.13
CA LEU A 310 7.86 -26.44 -12.88
C LEU A 310 7.89 -25.52 -11.66
N LEU A 311 6.90 -24.65 -11.47
CA LEU A 311 6.75 -23.83 -10.27
C LEU A 311 6.66 -24.69 -9.02
N LEU A 312 5.83 -25.74 -9.06
CA LEU A 312 5.65 -26.67 -7.95
C LEU A 312 6.94 -27.42 -7.65
N GLN A 313 7.57 -28.01 -8.67
CA GLN A 313 8.82 -28.74 -8.50
C GLN A 313 9.88 -27.88 -7.82
N ARG A 314 10.10 -26.67 -8.32
CA ARG A 314 11.11 -25.74 -7.78
C ARG A 314 10.70 -25.18 -6.42
N GLY A 315 9.42 -24.95 -6.19
CA GLY A 315 8.88 -24.57 -4.88
C GLY A 315 9.11 -25.64 -3.82
N LEU A 316 8.89 -26.92 -4.16
CA LEU A 316 9.18 -28.07 -3.30
C LEU A 316 10.68 -28.22 -3.01
N GLU A 317 11.55 -28.02 -4.01
CA GLU A 317 13.01 -28.05 -3.80
C GLU A 317 13.44 -26.98 -2.78
N LEU A 318 12.91 -25.74 -2.89
CA LEU A 318 13.18 -24.68 -1.92
C LEU A 318 12.63 -25.00 -0.53
N LEU A 319 11.43 -25.59 -0.46
CA LEU A 319 10.79 -25.96 0.81
C LEU A 319 11.53 -27.09 1.53
N ARG A 320 11.91 -28.14 0.80
CA ARG A 320 12.65 -29.29 1.35
C ARG A 320 14.06 -28.94 1.81
N GLY A 321 14.62 -27.85 1.31
CA GLY A 321 15.88 -27.27 1.80
C GLY A 321 15.75 -26.52 3.13
N LEU A 322 14.56 -26.49 3.75
CA LEU A 322 14.32 -25.84 5.04
C LEU A 322 14.14 -26.89 6.14
N ASP A 323 14.74 -26.62 7.29
CA ASP A 323 14.42 -27.33 8.53
C ASP A 323 13.28 -26.61 9.26
N TYR A 324 12.11 -27.24 9.33
CA TYR A 324 10.93 -26.71 10.01
C TYR A 324 10.23 -27.76 10.89
N ALA A 325 10.87 -28.89 11.17
CA ALA A 325 10.28 -30.00 11.96
C ALA A 325 9.77 -29.51 13.32
N ASP A 326 10.54 -28.66 14.01
CA ASP A 326 10.19 -28.09 15.32
C ASP A 326 9.59 -26.67 15.22
N ARG A 327 9.29 -26.21 14.01
CA ARG A 327 8.84 -24.82 13.74
C ARG A 327 7.61 -24.81 12.85
N PRO A 328 6.40 -24.95 13.42
CA PRO A 328 5.18 -24.99 12.62
C PRO A 328 5.03 -23.74 11.73
N ILE A 329 4.71 -23.98 10.47
CA ILE A 329 4.50 -22.94 9.46
C ILE A 329 3.09 -22.38 9.60
N ARG A 330 3.02 -21.06 9.56
CA ARG A 330 1.79 -20.28 9.59
C ARG A 330 1.34 -19.80 8.22
N LEU A 331 2.30 -19.48 7.32
CA LEU A 331 2.05 -18.93 6.01
C LEU A 331 3.11 -19.39 5.04
N LEU A 332 2.68 -19.70 3.84
CA LEU A 332 3.55 -19.86 2.67
C LEU A 332 3.22 -18.83 1.59
N GLY A 333 4.25 -18.41 0.89
CA GLY A 333 4.13 -17.56 -0.29
C GLY A 333 5.16 -17.91 -1.35
N LEU A 334 4.78 -17.71 -2.59
CA LEU A 334 5.67 -17.79 -3.74
C LEU A 334 5.60 -16.48 -4.53
N SER A 335 6.73 -16.06 -5.06
CA SER A 335 6.78 -14.93 -5.99
C SER A 335 7.83 -15.16 -7.08
N LEU A 336 7.51 -14.68 -8.27
CA LEU A 336 8.44 -14.56 -9.38
C LEU A 336 8.92 -13.13 -9.53
N SER A 337 10.20 -12.97 -9.85
CA SER A 337 10.82 -11.67 -10.14
C SER A 337 11.83 -11.80 -11.28
N HIS A 338 12.46 -10.67 -11.66
CA HIS A 338 13.40 -10.59 -12.77
C HIS A 338 12.78 -11.11 -14.09
N PRO A 339 11.78 -10.37 -14.65
CA PRO A 339 11.25 -10.70 -15.96
C PRO A 339 12.38 -10.64 -17.01
N PRO A 340 12.30 -11.43 -18.11
CA PRO A 340 13.25 -11.35 -19.22
C PRO A 340 13.41 -9.92 -19.71
N GLU A 341 14.62 -9.56 -20.20
CA GLU A 341 14.89 -8.17 -20.65
C GLU A 341 14.02 -7.73 -21.81
N GLU A 342 13.67 -8.66 -22.69
CA GLU A 342 12.77 -8.46 -23.82
C GLU A 342 11.34 -8.02 -23.39
N LEU A 343 10.96 -8.32 -22.15
CA LEU A 343 9.67 -7.92 -21.58
C LEU A 343 9.75 -6.59 -20.80
N ARG A 344 10.91 -5.94 -20.71
CA ARG A 344 11.10 -4.70 -19.93
C ARG A 344 10.70 -3.42 -20.61
N PRO A 345 10.89 -3.19 -21.93
CA PRO A 345 10.48 -1.93 -22.54
C PRO A 345 9.11 -2.04 -23.22
N GLY A 346 8.16 -1.28 -22.74
CA GLY A 346 6.91 -0.97 -23.45
C GLY A 346 5.77 -1.98 -23.39
N MET A 347 6.02 -3.25 -23.06
CA MET A 347 4.95 -4.27 -23.01
C MET A 347 4.15 -4.25 -21.70
N TRP A 348 4.65 -3.57 -20.67
CA TRP A 348 4.06 -3.54 -19.33
C TRP A 348 3.95 -2.11 -18.80
N VAL A 349 3.79 -1.14 -19.68
CA VAL A 349 3.35 0.19 -19.28
C VAL A 349 1.92 0.07 -18.83
N GLN A 350 1.73 0.00 -17.54
CA GLN A 350 0.41 -0.04 -16.96
C GLN A 350 -0.05 1.40 -16.77
N GLN A 351 -0.77 1.93 -17.75
CA GLN A 351 -1.46 3.22 -17.63
C GLN A 351 -2.53 3.23 -16.53
N TRP A 352 -2.89 2.05 -16.02
CA TRP A 352 -3.92 1.82 -15.03
C TRP A 352 -3.36 1.04 -13.85
N LEU A 353 -3.93 1.25 -12.67
CA LEU A 353 -3.61 0.52 -11.45
C LEU A 353 -3.57 -1.01 -11.68
N PRO A 354 -2.69 -1.76 -10.95
CA PRO A 354 -2.49 -3.21 -11.14
C PRO A 354 -3.72 -4.10 -10.94
N PHE A 355 -4.88 -3.55 -10.78
CA PHE A 355 -6.17 -4.19 -10.58
C PHE A 355 -7.16 -3.95 -11.72
N ALA A 356 -6.74 -3.29 -12.80
CA ALA A 356 -7.52 -3.32 -14.02
C ALA A 356 -7.53 -4.76 -14.56
N GLU A 357 -8.71 -5.34 -14.67
CA GLU A 357 -9.01 -6.64 -15.28
C GLU A 357 -8.50 -7.88 -14.53
N ASP A 358 -9.11 -8.18 -13.39
CA ASP A 358 -9.53 -9.54 -13.08
C ASP A 358 -10.98 -9.64 -13.57
N GLU A 359 -11.20 -9.70 -14.87
CA GLU A 359 -12.47 -10.12 -15.42
C GLU A 359 -12.52 -11.65 -15.37
N GLU A 360 -13.55 -12.12 -14.62
CA GLU A 360 -14.12 -13.48 -14.47
C GLU A 360 -13.16 -14.64 -14.17
#